data_2bf9375fb7883d87d6f33bfee22ab6d0
#
_entry.id   2bf9375fb7883d87d6f33bfee22ab6d0
#
_cell.length_a   1.000
_cell.length_b   1.000
_cell.length_c   1.000
_cell.angle_alpha   90.00
_cell.angle_beta   90.00
_cell.angle_gamma   90.00
#
_symmetry.space_group_name_H-M   'P 1'
#
loop_
_entity.id
_entity.type
_entity.pdbx_description
1 polymer ?
#
loop_
_entity_poly.entity_id
_entity_poly.type
_entity_poly.pdbx_seq_one_letter_code
_entity_poly.pdbx_strand_id
1 'polypeptide(L)'
;MEFGLNFFPSCAPHEKSAEAYWADALHLCGLMDELGYTHVRTVEHYFHPYGGYSANPVVFLAAAAQRSKKAKMVTGAVLPVFNNPLKVAGELGMLDALSDGRLEIGFARAFLPIEFEKFDISIEESRARYEEGVEQIQALLEGENITRNGKFHSFENVTSLPRPTQTPRPPFWVAAMSSRESFEFAGRNGHYIMGIPMGGGTMAELVGVYREEWKKSGHPGNGKIMLSFSMFADEDGETARDTYRPLLNAYLERLVDAASGWLNGASTKDYNGYDKMIAALKEDSFDGQLERGICWTGSPGEIADMITDYDRQLGGFDIASLHLMPHVMDVGVAEKSMRLFAEKVMPNFRGGLEAAAV
;
A
#
# COMPACT_ATOMS: atom_id res chain seq x y z
N MET A 1 5.69 -2.52 -16.88
CA MET A 1 5.17 -1.99 -15.58
C MET A 1 3.69 -2.32 -15.46
N GLU A 2 3.23 -2.70 -14.26
CA GLU A 2 1.83 -2.95 -13.95
C GLU A 2 1.23 -1.75 -13.21
N PHE A 3 -0.09 -1.55 -13.35
CA PHE A 3 -0.81 -0.45 -12.70
C PHE A 3 -1.97 -0.99 -11.87
N GLY A 4 -2.09 -0.54 -10.63
CA GLY A 4 -3.16 -0.90 -9.71
C GLY A 4 -3.84 0.32 -9.11
N LEU A 5 -4.95 0.11 -8.39
CA LEU A 5 -5.64 1.15 -7.64
C LEU A 5 -5.38 1.01 -6.14
N ASN A 6 -5.11 2.14 -5.49
CA ASN A 6 -5.00 2.26 -4.05
C ASN A 6 -6.19 3.05 -3.49
N PHE A 7 -6.99 2.41 -2.67
CA PHE A 7 -8.09 3.07 -1.97
C PHE A 7 -7.65 3.42 -0.54
N PHE A 8 -7.46 4.71 -0.32
CA PHE A 8 -7.11 5.26 0.98
C PHE A 8 -8.21 6.25 1.41
N PRO A 9 -9.15 5.84 2.28
CA PRO A 9 -10.26 6.72 2.66
C PRO A 9 -9.78 7.88 3.52
N SER A 10 -9.68 9.07 2.92
CA SER A 10 -9.32 10.31 3.62
C SER A 10 -10.54 11.24 3.66
N CYS A 11 -11.52 10.89 4.49
CA CYS A 11 -12.75 11.66 4.66
C CYS A 11 -13.36 11.45 6.04
N ALA A 12 -14.05 12.50 6.53
CA ALA A 12 -14.83 12.44 7.76
C ALA A 12 -16.33 12.13 7.44
N PRO A 13 -17.11 11.62 8.43
CA PRO A 13 -18.52 11.27 8.22
C PRO A 13 -19.41 12.41 7.73
N HIS A 14 -19.08 13.65 8.05
CA HIS A 14 -19.84 14.83 7.59
C HIS A 14 -19.49 15.28 6.16
N GLU A 15 -18.36 14.80 5.60
CA GLU A 15 -17.90 15.10 4.24
C GLU A 15 -18.42 14.06 3.23
N LYS A 16 -18.32 12.78 3.59
CA LYS A 16 -18.81 11.65 2.79
C LYS A 16 -19.10 10.47 3.71
N SER A 17 -20.27 9.87 3.58
CA SER A 17 -20.60 8.68 4.35
C SER A 17 -19.72 7.49 3.96
N ALA A 18 -19.49 6.55 4.88
CA ALA A 18 -18.74 5.34 4.59
C ALA A 18 -19.41 4.50 3.49
N GLU A 19 -20.75 4.43 3.49
CA GLU A 19 -21.53 3.76 2.45
C GLU A 19 -21.22 4.34 1.06
N ALA A 20 -21.27 5.67 0.91
CA ALA A 20 -21.00 6.35 -0.35
C ALA A 20 -19.53 6.15 -0.78
N TYR A 21 -18.57 6.24 0.15
CA TYR A 21 -17.15 6.02 -0.15
C TYR A 21 -16.89 4.61 -0.69
N TRP A 22 -17.40 3.59 -0.01
CA TRP A 22 -17.19 2.20 -0.43
C TRP A 22 -17.99 1.82 -1.67
N ALA A 23 -19.17 2.44 -1.90
CA ALA A 23 -19.89 2.27 -3.17
C ALA A 23 -19.08 2.77 -4.36
N ASP A 24 -18.48 3.95 -4.24
CA ASP A 24 -17.60 4.53 -5.27
C ASP A 24 -16.36 3.69 -5.51
N ALA A 25 -15.69 3.25 -4.43
CA ALA A 25 -14.52 2.38 -4.54
C ALA A 25 -14.84 1.06 -5.26
N LEU A 26 -15.96 0.42 -4.92
CA LEU A 26 -16.42 -0.82 -5.57
C LEU A 26 -16.88 -0.59 -7.01
N HIS A 27 -17.41 0.58 -7.34
CA HIS A 27 -17.71 0.97 -8.72
C HIS A 27 -16.42 0.97 -9.56
N LEU A 28 -15.37 1.67 -9.10
CA LEU A 28 -14.09 1.72 -9.79
C LEU A 28 -13.41 0.33 -9.88
N CYS A 29 -13.54 -0.51 -8.84
CA CYS A 29 -13.08 -1.90 -8.91
C CYS A 29 -13.76 -2.69 -10.03
N GLY A 30 -15.04 -2.43 -10.32
CA GLY A 30 -15.79 -3.07 -11.39
C GLY A 30 -15.29 -2.76 -12.80
N LEU A 31 -14.55 -1.67 -12.98
CA LEU A 31 -14.00 -1.23 -14.27
C LEU A 31 -12.58 -1.80 -14.54
N MET A 32 -11.93 -2.33 -13.53
CA MET A 32 -10.50 -2.67 -13.60
C MET A 32 -10.19 -3.73 -14.65
N ASP A 33 -11.02 -4.76 -14.76
CA ASP A 33 -10.78 -5.87 -15.70
C ASP A 33 -10.87 -5.45 -17.17
N GLU A 34 -11.78 -4.51 -17.47
CA GLU A 34 -11.95 -3.89 -18.78
C GLU A 34 -10.76 -2.98 -19.11
N LEU A 35 -10.37 -2.15 -18.15
CA LEU A 35 -9.34 -1.14 -18.32
C LEU A 35 -7.91 -1.69 -18.17
N GLY A 36 -7.77 -2.91 -17.64
CA GLY A 36 -6.49 -3.60 -17.51
C GLY A 36 -5.66 -3.15 -16.31
N TYR A 37 -6.28 -2.68 -15.23
CA TYR A 37 -5.64 -2.53 -13.93
C TYR A 37 -5.46 -3.89 -13.27
N THR A 38 -4.32 -4.10 -12.61
CA THR A 38 -3.88 -5.43 -12.18
C THR A 38 -3.94 -5.67 -10.67
N HIS A 39 -4.05 -4.63 -9.85
CA HIS A 39 -4.02 -4.72 -8.39
C HIS A 39 -5.04 -3.79 -7.73
N VAL A 40 -5.76 -4.29 -6.72
CA VAL A 40 -6.57 -3.49 -5.78
C VAL A 40 -5.88 -3.49 -4.44
N ARG A 41 -5.64 -2.30 -3.88
CA ARG A 41 -5.00 -2.14 -2.57
C ARG A 41 -5.85 -1.26 -1.66
N THR A 42 -5.86 -1.55 -0.35
CA THR A 42 -6.36 -0.66 0.69
C THR A 42 -5.55 -0.82 1.98
N VAL A 43 -5.65 0.17 2.85
CA VAL A 43 -4.87 0.28 4.10
C VAL A 43 -5.62 -0.31 5.31
N GLU A 44 -4.98 -0.33 6.48
CA GLU A 44 -5.60 -0.54 7.79
C GLU A 44 -5.26 0.66 8.67
N HIS A 45 -6.27 1.46 9.03
CA HIS A 45 -6.16 2.59 9.94
C HIS A 45 -7.42 2.73 10.80
N TYR A 46 -7.28 3.42 11.94
CA TYR A 46 -8.32 3.50 12.95
C TYR A 46 -8.48 4.93 13.50
N PHE A 47 -9.68 5.24 14.01
CA PHE A 47 -9.99 6.38 14.89
C PHE A 47 -9.79 7.79 14.31
N HIS A 48 -9.32 7.94 13.08
CA HIS A 48 -9.04 9.22 12.46
C HIS A 48 -9.57 9.26 11.02
N PRO A 49 -10.05 10.42 10.49
CA PRO A 49 -10.46 10.53 9.09
C PRO A 49 -9.37 10.17 8.06
N TYR A 50 -8.12 10.16 8.45
CA TYR A 50 -7.01 9.63 7.65
C TYR A 50 -7.00 8.10 7.72
N GLY A 51 -7.61 7.48 6.75
CA GLY A 51 -7.65 6.02 6.61
C GLY A 51 -8.71 5.28 7.43
N GLY A 52 -9.33 5.93 8.43
CA GLY A 52 -10.12 5.24 9.47
C GLY A 52 -11.42 4.58 8.99
N TYR A 53 -11.87 4.80 7.75
CA TYR A 53 -12.94 3.98 7.18
C TYR A 53 -12.47 2.58 6.79
N SER A 54 -11.15 2.35 6.71
CA SER A 54 -10.55 1.06 6.38
C SER A 54 -9.95 0.41 7.63
N ALA A 55 -10.79 0.07 8.59
CA ALA A 55 -10.38 -0.62 9.83
C ALA A 55 -10.00 -2.10 9.61
N ASN A 56 -10.34 -2.68 8.47
CA ASN A 56 -9.94 -4.03 8.10
C ASN A 56 -9.87 -4.15 6.56
N PRO A 57 -8.68 -4.22 5.98
CA PRO A 57 -8.51 -4.32 4.53
C PRO A 57 -9.14 -5.59 3.93
N VAL A 58 -9.20 -6.69 4.69
CA VAL A 58 -9.75 -7.97 4.23
C VAL A 58 -11.23 -7.83 3.88
N VAL A 59 -11.99 -7.04 4.64
CA VAL A 59 -13.43 -6.83 4.41
C VAL A 59 -13.69 -6.16 3.06
N PHE A 60 -12.98 -5.06 2.76
CA PHE A 60 -13.12 -4.38 1.48
C PHE A 60 -12.61 -5.24 0.32
N LEU A 61 -11.45 -5.87 0.48
CA LEU A 61 -10.84 -6.68 -0.58
C LEU A 61 -11.69 -7.91 -0.92
N ALA A 62 -12.42 -8.49 0.05
CA ALA A 62 -13.38 -9.57 -0.22
C ALA A 62 -14.53 -9.10 -1.14
N ALA A 63 -15.03 -7.88 -0.92
CA ALA A 63 -16.05 -7.27 -1.79
C ALA A 63 -15.47 -6.91 -3.18
N ALA A 64 -14.28 -6.31 -3.22
CA ALA A 64 -13.57 -5.95 -4.45
C ALA A 64 -13.27 -7.18 -5.33
N ALA A 65 -12.92 -8.33 -4.73
CA ALA A 65 -12.68 -9.59 -5.42
C ALA A 65 -13.92 -10.12 -6.17
N GLN A 66 -15.12 -9.68 -5.79
CA GLN A 66 -16.35 -10.02 -6.51
C GLN A 66 -16.63 -9.02 -7.66
N ARG A 67 -16.05 -7.84 -7.65
CA ARG A 67 -16.18 -6.82 -8.70
C ARG A 67 -15.17 -6.99 -9.84
N SER A 68 -13.91 -7.28 -9.51
CA SER A 68 -12.86 -7.63 -10.48
C SER A 68 -12.53 -9.13 -10.37
N LYS A 69 -12.39 -9.80 -11.50
CA LYS A 69 -12.05 -11.23 -11.57
C LYS A 69 -10.60 -11.51 -11.96
N LYS A 70 -9.87 -10.47 -12.35
CA LYS A 70 -8.46 -10.59 -12.77
C LYS A 70 -7.49 -9.90 -11.81
N ALA A 71 -7.88 -8.76 -11.24
CA ALA A 71 -7.00 -8.00 -10.37
C ALA A 71 -6.65 -8.79 -9.09
N LYS A 72 -5.41 -8.62 -8.65
CA LYS A 72 -4.91 -9.14 -7.37
C LYS A 72 -5.43 -8.27 -6.22
N MET A 73 -5.73 -8.91 -5.12
CA MET A 73 -6.19 -8.29 -3.88
C MET A 73 -5.00 -8.10 -2.96
N VAL A 74 -4.59 -6.85 -2.70
CA VAL A 74 -3.38 -6.55 -1.94
C VAL A 74 -3.74 -5.86 -0.63
N THR A 75 -3.42 -6.46 0.51
CA THR A 75 -3.50 -5.74 1.79
C THR A 75 -2.36 -4.72 1.85
N GLY A 76 -2.67 -3.49 2.08
CA GLY A 76 -1.65 -2.47 2.00
C GLY A 76 -1.63 -1.43 3.12
N ALA A 77 -1.59 -1.93 4.35
CA ALA A 77 -1.21 -3.26 4.82
C ALA A 77 -2.08 -3.74 5.98
N VAL A 78 -1.96 -5.02 6.34
CA VAL A 78 -2.39 -5.53 7.65
C VAL A 78 -1.38 -5.11 8.72
N LEU A 79 -1.86 -4.80 9.92
CA LEU A 79 -1.05 -4.36 11.07
C LEU A 79 -0.95 -5.47 12.15
N PRO A 80 0.05 -6.37 12.08
CA PRO A 80 0.20 -7.43 13.08
C PRO A 80 0.36 -6.92 14.52
N VAL A 81 0.78 -5.67 14.66
CA VAL A 81 0.95 -4.99 15.96
C VAL A 81 -0.37 -4.93 16.74
N PHE A 82 -1.49 -4.74 16.06
CA PHE A 82 -2.82 -4.60 16.67
C PHE A 82 -3.69 -5.85 16.53
N ASN A 83 -3.21 -6.88 15.86
CA ASN A 83 -4.01 -8.03 15.48
C ASN A 83 -3.46 -9.35 16.06
N ASN A 84 -4.36 -10.26 16.43
CA ASN A 84 -3.98 -11.61 16.82
C ASN A 84 -3.65 -12.45 15.59
N PRO A 85 -2.46 -13.09 15.51
CA PRO A 85 -2.03 -13.85 14.32
C PRO A 85 -2.94 -15.02 13.96
N LEU A 86 -3.60 -15.67 14.94
CA LEU A 86 -4.57 -16.74 14.70
C LEU A 86 -5.78 -16.23 13.91
N LYS A 87 -6.31 -15.06 14.31
CA LYS A 87 -7.44 -14.43 13.63
C LYS A 87 -7.05 -14.00 12.22
N VAL A 88 -5.92 -13.31 12.08
CA VAL A 88 -5.43 -12.80 10.79
C VAL A 88 -5.18 -13.94 9.80
N ALA A 89 -4.55 -15.03 10.21
CA ALA A 89 -4.28 -16.16 9.32
C ALA A 89 -5.59 -16.77 8.76
N GLY A 90 -6.64 -16.89 9.59
CA GLY A 90 -7.96 -17.35 9.15
C GLY A 90 -8.63 -16.40 8.16
N GLU A 91 -8.59 -15.09 8.45
CA GLU A 91 -9.15 -14.06 7.57
C GLU A 91 -8.44 -14.01 6.20
N LEU A 92 -7.11 -14.13 6.19
CA LEU A 92 -6.30 -14.15 4.97
C LEU A 92 -6.55 -15.42 4.14
N GLY A 93 -6.63 -16.58 4.78
CA GLY A 93 -7.01 -17.83 4.11
C GLY A 93 -8.40 -17.74 3.48
N MET A 94 -9.36 -17.12 4.17
CA MET A 94 -10.71 -16.88 3.65
C MET A 94 -10.71 -15.91 2.46
N LEU A 95 -9.94 -14.81 2.53
CA LEU A 95 -9.82 -13.86 1.43
C LEU A 95 -9.14 -14.49 0.22
N ASP A 96 -8.12 -15.32 0.42
CA ASP A 96 -7.44 -16.03 -0.67
C ASP A 96 -8.42 -16.96 -1.41
N ALA A 97 -9.27 -17.70 -0.68
CA ALA A 97 -10.32 -18.52 -1.26
C ALA A 97 -11.39 -17.69 -1.99
N LEU A 98 -11.88 -16.58 -1.40
CA LEU A 98 -12.88 -15.69 -2.00
C LEU A 98 -12.37 -14.98 -3.26
N SER A 99 -11.08 -14.75 -3.35
CA SER A 99 -10.42 -14.14 -4.51
C SER A 99 -9.92 -15.14 -5.55
N ASP A 100 -10.16 -16.45 -5.34
CA ASP A 100 -9.68 -17.49 -6.23
C ASP A 100 -8.14 -17.48 -6.41
N GLY A 101 -7.42 -17.43 -5.28
CA GLY A 101 -5.95 -17.43 -5.26
C GLY A 101 -5.30 -16.15 -5.78
N ARG A 102 -5.98 -15.00 -5.69
CA ARG A 102 -5.46 -13.70 -6.14
C ARG A 102 -5.01 -12.79 -5.00
N LEU A 103 -4.94 -13.29 -3.77
CA LEU A 103 -4.45 -12.53 -2.62
C LEU A 103 -2.94 -12.34 -2.68
N GLU A 104 -2.47 -11.14 -2.36
CA GLU A 104 -1.10 -10.81 -1.97
C GLU A 104 -1.14 -10.07 -0.64
N ILE A 105 -0.29 -10.47 0.32
CA ILE A 105 -0.42 -10.02 1.71
C ILE A 105 0.66 -9.00 2.05
N GLY A 106 0.27 -7.75 2.26
CA GLY A 106 1.15 -6.72 2.76
C GLY A 106 1.01 -6.52 4.27
N PHE A 107 2.14 -6.36 4.95
CA PHE A 107 2.24 -6.09 6.38
C PHE A 107 2.96 -4.78 6.65
N ALA A 108 2.51 -4.05 7.68
CA ALA A 108 3.15 -2.84 8.17
C ALA A 108 3.26 -2.82 9.69
N ARG A 109 4.19 -2.00 10.20
CA ARG A 109 4.44 -1.83 11.64
C ARG A 109 3.43 -0.94 12.36
N ALA A 110 2.52 -0.30 11.66
CA ALA A 110 1.78 0.88 12.09
C ALA A 110 2.69 2.11 12.34
N PHE A 111 2.13 3.32 12.37
CA PHE A 111 2.92 4.52 12.62
C PHE A 111 2.14 5.68 13.27
N LEU A 112 0.82 5.60 13.37
CA LEU A 112 0.02 6.66 13.97
C LEU A 112 -0.01 6.52 15.50
N PRO A 113 0.52 7.49 16.27
CA PRO A 113 0.57 7.38 17.74
C PRO A 113 -0.80 7.18 18.39
N ILE A 114 -1.85 7.78 17.83
CA ILE A 114 -3.23 7.63 18.32
C ILE A 114 -3.72 6.17 18.30
N GLU A 115 -3.31 5.38 17.31
CA GLU A 115 -3.69 3.97 17.20
C GLU A 115 -3.05 3.16 18.33
N PHE A 116 -1.76 3.38 18.61
CA PHE A 116 -1.07 2.75 19.75
C PHE A 116 -1.72 3.11 21.09
N GLU A 117 -2.04 4.40 21.27
CA GLU A 117 -2.71 4.87 22.49
C GLU A 117 -4.07 4.18 22.69
N LYS A 118 -4.92 4.14 21.66
CA LYS A 118 -6.28 3.60 21.79
C LYS A 118 -6.33 2.09 21.89
N PHE A 119 -5.36 1.37 21.35
CA PHE A 119 -5.21 -0.07 21.51
C PHE A 119 -4.43 -0.46 22.79
N ASP A 120 -3.96 0.52 23.58
CA ASP A 120 -3.16 0.28 24.79
C ASP A 120 -1.90 -0.57 24.49
N ILE A 121 -1.22 -0.25 23.40
CA ILE A 121 0.00 -0.93 22.96
C ILE A 121 1.16 0.06 22.97
N SER A 122 2.27 -0.32 23.61
CA SER A 122 3.47 0.52 23.60
C SER A 122 4.08 0.61 22.18
N ILE A 123 4.36 1.85 21.74
CA ILE A 123 5.06 2.11 20.47
C ILE A 123 6.44 1.40 20.47
N GLU A 124 7.11 1.27 21.61
CA GLU A 124 8.40 0.58 21.74
C GLU A 124 8.34 -0.91 21.42
N GLU A 125 7.15 -1.52 21.53
CA GLU A 125 6.95 -2.92 21.18
C GLU A 125 6.62 -3.15 19.71
N SER A 126 6.43 -2.10 18.93
CA SER A 126 5.89 -2.18 17.55
C SER A 126 6.71 -3.11 16.64
N ARG A 127 8.04 -3.01 16.67
CA ARG A 127 8.92 -3.87 15.87
C ARG A 127 8.82 -5.33 16.28
N ALA A 128 8.92 -5.60 17.57
CA ALA A 128 8.89 -6.97 18.09
C ALA A 128 7.52 -7.64 17.84
N ARG A 129 6.41 -6.90 18.02
CA ARG A 129 5.06 -7.40 17.69
C ARG A 129 4.88 -7.63 16.20
N TYR A 130 5.42 -6.74 15.37
CA TYR A 130 5.39 -6.89 13.92
C TYR A 130 6.14 -8.15 13.46
N GLU A 131 7.38 -8.33 13.89
CA GLU A 131 8.22 -9.45 13.49
C GLU A 131 7.65 -10.79 13.97
N GLU A 132 7.23 -10.89 15.24
CA GLU A 132 6.58 -12.07 15.80
C GLU A 132 5.26 -12.38 15.06
N GLY A 133 4.43 -11.35 14.83
CA GLY A 133 3.14 -11.52 14.16
C GLY A 133 3.29 -12.00 12.71
N VAL A 134 4.21 -11.41 11.94
CA VAL A 134 4.47 -11.85 10.55
C VAL A 134 4.97 -13.30 10.52
N GLU A 135 5.93 -13.66 11.38
CA GLU A 135 6.47 -15.03 11.47
C GLU A 135 5.38 -16.04 11.83
N GLN A 136 4.54 -15.73 12.81
CA GLN A 136 3.47 -16.62 13.24
C GLN A 136 2.37 -16.77 12.18
N ILE A 137 1.97 -15.66 11.53
CA ILE A 137 1.01 -15.69 10.41
C ILE A 137 1.57 -16.54 9.26
N GLN A 138 2.83 -16.35 8.91
CA GLN A 138 3.48 -17.17 7.87
C GLN A 138 3.40 -18.66 8.21
N ALA A 139 3.81 -19.05 9.41
CA ALA A 139 3.77 -20.44 9.85
C ALA A 139 2.36 -21.04 9.79
N LEU A 140 1.34 -20.28 10.21
CA LEU A 140 -0.06 -20.69 10.19
C LEU A 140 -0.61 -20.86 8.77
N LEU A 141 -0.17 -20.04 7.82
CA LEU A 141 -0.58 -20.14 6.41
C LEU A 141 0.12 -21.29 5.67
N GLU A 142 1.39 -21.58 6.01
CA GLU A 142 2.19 -22.62 5.35
C GLU A 142 1.99 -24.03 5.90
N GLY A 143 1.79 -24.17 7.23
CA GLY A 143 1.80 -25.46 7.93
C GLY A 143 0.50 -25.83 8.62
N GLU A 144 0.50 -27.06 9.17
CA GLU A 144 -0.55 -27.61 10.00
C GLU A 144 0.01 -27.99 11.38
N ASN A 145 -0.87 -28.06 12.39
CA ASN A 145 -0.49 -28.41 13.77
C ASN A 145 0.63 -27.53 14.32
N ILE A 146 0.56 -26.23 14.02
CA ILE A 146 1.58 -25.26 14.39
C ILE A 146 1.55 -24.97 15.88
N THR A 147 2.72 -24.99 16.50
CA THR A 147 2.95 -24.55 17.88
C THR A 147 3.94 -23.39 17.86
N ARG A 148 3.59 -22.31 18.56
CA ARG A 148 4.47 -21.14 18.78
C ARG A 148 4.39 -20.68 20.21
N ASN A 149 5.53 -20.28 20.76
CA ASN A 149 5.65 -19.72 22.09
C ASN A 149 6.33 -18.35 21.99
N GLY A 150 5.57 -17.34 21.58
CA GLY A 150 6.04 -15.98 21.40
C GLY A 150 5.96 -15.16 22.69
N LYS A 151 6.53 -13.96 22.64
CA LYS A 151 6.43 -12.97 23.72
C LYS A 151 4.99 -12.41 23.84
N PHE A 152 4.31 -12.23 22.70
CA PHE A 152 3.01 -11.57 22.64
C PHE A 152 1.87 -12.56 22.37
N HIS A 153 2.12 -13.60 21.60
CA HIS A 153 1.13 -14.62 21.27
C HIS A 153 1.72 -16.02 21.36
N SER A 154 1.02 -16.91 22.06
CA SER A 154 1.39 -18.32 22.18
C SER A 154 0.19 -19.19 21.86
N PHE A 155 0.43 -20.28 21.15
CA PHE A 155 -0.60 -21.27 20.81
C PHE A 155 0.04 -22.62 20.52
N GLU A 156 -0.73 -23.69 20.68
CA GLU A 156 -0.25 -25.06 20.55
C GLU A 156 -1.16 -25.86 19.62
N ASN A 157 -0.55 -26.60 18.70
CA ASN A 157 -1.22 -27.56 17.81
C ASN A 157 -2.41 -26.97 17.03
N VAL A 158 -2.19 -25.80 16.38
CA VAL A 158 -3.23 -25.10 15.62
C VAL A 158 -3.01 -25.30 14.13
N THR A 159 -4.09 -25.65 13.42
CA THR A 159 -4.18 -25.57 11.96
C THR A 159 -5.15 -24.45 11.61
N SER A 160 -4.66 -23.42 10.93
CA SER A 160 -5.51 -22.31 10.48
C SER A 160 -6.43 -22.77 9.34
N LEU A 161 -7.71 -22.44 9.42
CA LEU A 161 -8.74 -22.74 8.42
C LEU A 161 -9.51 -21.47 8.04
N PRO A 162 -9.89 -21.32 6.73
CA PRO A 162 -9.52 -22.23 5.62
C PRO A 162 -8.03 -22.15 5.29
N ARG A 163 -7.49 -23.21 4.71
CA ARG A 163 -6.14 -23.19 4.15
C ARG A 163 -6.10 -22.26 2.95
N PRO A 164 -4.99 -21.56 2.69
CA PRO A 164 -4.84 -20.77 1.46
C PRO A 164 -5.04 -21.61 0.21
N THR A 165 -5.61 -21.02 -0.82
CA THR A 165 -5.71 -21.60 -2.17
C THR A 165 -4.32 -21.67 -2.83
N GLN A 166 -3.49 -20.65 -2.55
CA GLN A 166 -2.13 -20.55 -3.06
C GLN A 166 -1.15 -21.40 -2.24
N THR A 167 -0.19 -22.05 -2.90
CA THR A 167 0.83 -22.91 -2.26
C THR A 167 2.23 -22.35 -2.53
N PRO A 168 3.10 -22.25 -1.53
CA PRO A 168 2.91 -22.61 -0.11
C PRO A 168 1.98 -21.63 0.64
N ARG A 169 1.84 -20.41 0.18
CA ARG A 169 0.99 -19.32 0.68
C ARG A 169 0.91 -18.17 -0.34
N PRO A 170 0.02 -17.20 -0.17
CA PRO A 170 0.08 -15.94 -0.92
C PRO A 170 1.42 -15.22 -0.77
N PRO A 171 1.91 -14.49 -1.79
CA PRO A 171 3.11 -13.67 -1.69
C PRO A 171 3.02 -12.64 -0.57
N PHE A 172 4.16 -12.37 0.11
CA PHE A 172 4.23 -11.36 1.16
C PHE A 172 4.90 -10.08 0.66
N TRP A 173 4.37 -8.94 1.12
CA TRP A 173 4.88 -7.60 0.93
C TRP A 173 5.18 -6.96 2.27
N VAL A 174 6.28 -6.25 2.36
CA VAL A 174 6.61 -5.38 3.49
C VAL A 174 6.29 -3.94 3.09
N ALA A 175 5.41 -3.28 3.83
CA ALA A 175 5.16 -1.85 3.64
C ALA A 175 6.21 -1.04 4.41
N ALA A 176 6.96 -0.23 3.70
CA ALA A 176 8.00 0.62 4.25
C ALA A 176 7.95 2.03 3.66
N MET A 177 8.25 3.04 4.48
CA MET A 177 8.42 4.42 4.02
C MET A 177 9.89 4.69 3.70
N SER A 178 10.72 4.87 4.73
CA SER A 178 12.12 5.28 4.61
C SER A 178 13.08 4.47 5.50
N SER A 179 12.59 3.50 6.24
CA SER A 179 13.42 2.68 7.12
C SER A 179 14.27 1.71 6.33
N ARG A 180 15.59 1.93 6.29
CA ARG A 180 16.55 1.03 5.66
C ARG A 180 16.40 -0.41 6.15
N GLU A 181 16.20 -0.60 7.45
CA GLU A 181 16.03 -1.91 8.08
C GLU A 181 14.82 -2.68 7.52
N SER A 182 13.74 -1.96 7.14
CA SER A 182 12.56 -2.60 6.53
C SER A 182 12.85 -3.10 5.12
N PHE A 183 13.66 -2.39 4.33
CA PHE A 183 14.11 -2.83 3.01
C PHE A 183 15.07 -4.02 3.12
N GLU A 184 16.01 -3.99 4.09
CA GLU A 184 16.89 -5.12 4.40
C GLU A 184 16.09 -6.35 4.86
N PHE A 185 15.12 -6.16 5.74
CA PHE A 185 14.25 -7.24 6.23
C PHE A 185 13.47 -7.89 5.07
N ALA A 186 12.86 -7.08 4.21
CA ALA A 186 12.13 -7.59 3.06
C ALA A 186 13.02 -8.43 2.13
N GLY A 187 14.18 -7.88 1.73
CA GLY A 187 15.13 -8.56 0.86
C GLY A 187 15.65 -9.87 1.45
N ARG A 188 16.01 -9.87 2.74
CA ARG A 188 16.54 -11.03 3.45
C ARG A 188 15.53 -12.19 3.56
N ASN A 189 14.25 -11.88 3.77
CA ASN A 189 13.20 -12.88 3.96
C ASN A 189 12.48 -13.29 2.67
N GLY A 190 12.90 -12.79 1.49
CA GLY A 190 12.24 -13.08 0.23
C GLY A 190 10.82 -12.48 0.13
N HIS A 191 10.58 -11.37 0.84
CA HIS A 191 9.32 -10.62 0.77
C HIS A 191 9.45 -9.49 -0.25
N TYR A 192 8.38 -9.20 -0.97
CA TYR A 192 8.31 -8.04 -1.85
C TYR A 192 8.23 -6.75 -1.04
N ILE A 193 8.57 -5.62 -1.64
CA ILE A 193 8.55 -4.32 -0.96
C ILE A 193 7.47 -3.42 -1.56
N MET A 194 6.67 -2.78 -0.70
CA MET A 194 5.75 -1.72 -1.11
C MET A 194 6.04 -0.45 -0.33
N GLY A 195 5.93 0.70 -0.99
CA GLY A 195 6.29 1.97 -0.39
C GLY A 195 5.52 3.16 -0.94
N ILE A 196 5.79 4.31 -0.31
CA ILE A 196 5.38 5.62 -0.80
C ILE A 196 6.59 6.19 -1.56
N PRO A 197 6.42 6.74 -2.76
CA PRO A 197 7.51 7.31 -3.51
C PRO A 197 8.12 8.50 -2.77
N MET A 198 9.44 8.57 -2.77
CA MET A 198 10.23 9.69 -2.29
C MET A 198 11.05 10.24 -3.45
N GLY A 199 11.68 11.41 -3.30
CA GLY A 199 12.57 11.93 -4.32
C GLY A 199 13.54 10.85 -4.82
N GLY A 200 13.69 10.73 -6.14
CA GLY A 200 14.26 9.55 -6.82
C GLY A 200 15.57 9.02 -6.25
N GLY A 201 16.50 9.91 -5.85
CA GLY A 201 17.78 9.49 -5.27
C GLY A 201 17.65 8.69 -3.98
N THR A 202 16.85 9.16 -3.03
CA THR A 202 16.64 8.47 -1.75
C THR A 202 15.95 7.11 -1.94
N MET A 203 14.94 7.05 -2.80
CA MET A 203 14.24 5.79 -3.07
C MET A 203 15.16 4.80 -3.80
N ALA A 204 16.00 5.27 -4.73
CA ALA A 204 16.95 4.43 -5.44
C ALA A 204 17.96 3.75 -4.50
N GLU A 205 18.45 4.47 -3.48
CA GLU A 205 19.33 3.90 -2.46
C GLU A 205 18.64 2.75 -1.70
N LEU A 206 17.41 2.97 -1.25
CA LEU A 206 16.64 1.97 -0.51
C LEU A 206 16.31 0.74 -1.36
N VAL A 207 15.93 0.94 -2.62
CA VAL A 207 15.73 -0.13 -3.59
C VAL A 207 17.03 -0.90 -3.85
N GLY A 208 18.16 -0.19 -3.91
CA GLY A 208 19.49 -0.81 -4.00
C GLY A 208 19.77 -1.75 -2.82
N VAL A 209 19.50 -1.30 -1.60
CA VAL A 209 19.63 -2.10 -0.36
C VAL A 209 18.73 -3.34 -0.42
N TYR A 210 17.47 -3.20 -0.81
CA TYR A 210 16.54 -4.31 -0.95
C TYR A 210 17.03 -5.37 -1.93
N ARG A 211 17.44 -4.96 -3.14
CA ARG A 211 17.95 -5.86 -4.19
C ARG A 211 19.24 -6.56 -3.80
N GLU A 212 20.13 -5.86 -3.08
CA GLU A 212 21.38 -6.44 -2.56
C GLU A 212 21.10 -7.54 -1.55
N GLU A 213 20.23 -7.29 -0.56
CA GLU A 213 19.85 -8.28 0.45
C GLU A 213 19.07 -9.46 -0.16
N TRP A 214 18.19 -9.20 -1.13
CA TRP A 214 17.50 -10.24 -1.90
C TRP A 214 18.48 -11.20 -2.56
N LYS A 215 19.47 -10.66 -3.24
CA LYS A 215 20.51 -11.44 -3.92
C LYS A 215 21.43 -12.18 -2.94
N LYS A 216 21.86 -11.52 -1.86
CA LYS A 216 22.70 -12.14 -0.81
C LYS A 216 22.03 -13.33 -0.16
N SER A 217 20.72 -13.29 0.00
CA SER A 217 19.93 -14.36 0.59
C SER A 217 19.58 -15.49 -0.38
N GLY A 218 20.01 -15.39 -1.65
CA GLY A 218 19.85 -16.44 -2.65
C GLY A 218 18.44 -16.59 -3.22
N HIS A 219 17.61 -15.56 -3.07
CA HIS A 219 16.25 -15.57 -3.64
C HIS A 219 16.29 -15.42 -5.17
N PRO A 220 15.37 -16.06 -5.92
CA PRO A 220 15.36 -15.99 -7.38
C PRO A 220 14.91 -14.61 -7.88
N GLY A 221 15.45 -14.15 -9.01
CA GLY A 221 15.13 -12.88 -9.64
C GLY A 221 15.62 -11.68 -8.82
N ASN A 222 14.88 -10.56 -8.87
CA ASN A 222 15.24 -9.29 -8.22
C ASN A 222 14.25 -8.86 -7.13
N GLY A 223 13.27 -9.72 -6.79
CA GLY A 223 12.12 -9.32 -5.98
C GLY A 223 11.16 -8.40 -6.75
N LYS A 224 10.08 -7.96 -6.10
CA LYS A 224 9.12 -7.01 -6.69
C LYS A 224 9.04 -5.75 -5.85
N ILE A 225 8.79 -4.64 -6.53
CA ILE A 225 8.67 -3.29 -5.94
C ILE A 225 7.34 -2.68 -6.38
N MET A 226 6.51 -2.29 -5.41
CA MET A 226 5.27 -1.55 -5.62
C MET A 226 5.40 -0.16 -4.99
N LEU A 227 5.10 0.89 -5.72
CA LEU A 227 5.08 2.26 -5.20
C LEU A 227 3.71 2.90 -5.38
N SER A 228 3.28 3.68 -4.38
CA SER A 228 1.95 4.30 -4.34
C SER A 228 2.01 5.76 -4.75
N PHE A 229 1.53 6.08 -5.95
CA PHE A 229 1.54 7.44 -6.49
C PHE A 229 0.16 8.08 -6.44
N SER A 230 0.10 9.36 -6.08
CA SER A 230 -1.05 10.20 -6.35
C SER A 230 -1.15 10.42 -7.86
N MET A 231 -2.34 10.19 -8.46
CA MET A 231 -2.49 10.27 -9.91
C MET A 231 -3.84 10.86 -10.30
N PHE A 232 -3.81 11.81 -11.23
CA PHE A 232 -5.02 12.33 -11.88
C PHE A 232 -4.70 12.80 -13.31
N ALA A 233 -5.42 12.26 -14.29
CA ALA A 233 -5.30 12.57 -15.70
C ALA A 233 -6.52 13.35 -16.21
N ASP A 234 -6.28 14.39 -16.97
CA ASP A 234 -7.26 15.04 -17.84
C ASP A 234 -6.61 15.34 -19.22
N GLU A 235 -7.38 15.53 -20.29
CA GLU A 235 -6.84 15.89 -21.59
C GLU A 235 -6.08 17.21 -21.54
N ASP A 236 -6.52 18.14 -20.69
CA ASP A 236 -5.83 19.38 -20.38
C ASP A 236 -5.10 19.28 -19.03
N GLY A 237 -3.78 19.39 -19.09
CA GLY A 237 -2.92 19.26 -17.90
C GLY A 237 -3.15 20.34 -16.85
N GLU A 238 -3.57 21.54 -17.22
CA GLU A 238 -3.89 22.62 -16.29
C GLU A 238 -5.18 22.28 -15.51
N THR A 239 -6.21 21.86 -16.23
CA THR A 239 -7.48 21.35 -15.64
C THR A 239 -7.22 20.19 -14.69
N ALA A 240 -6.33 19.25 -15.05
CA ALA A 240 -5.96 18.16 -14.16
C ALA A 240 -5.36 18.68 -12.85
N ARG A 241 -4.41 19.60 -12.93
CA ARG A 241 -3.73 20.18 -11.75
C ARG A 241 -4.69 20.99 -10.88
N ASP A 242 -5.53 21.80 -11.45
CA ASP A 242 -6.51 22.62 -10.72
C ASP A 242 -7.54 21.75 -10.00
N THR A 243 -7.95 20.65 -10.62
CA THR A 243 -8.89 19.68 -10.02
C THR A 243 -8.26 18.92 -8.86
N TYR A 244 -7.04 18.45 -9.00
CA TYR A 244 -6.43 17.51 -8.04
C TYR A 244 -5.67 18.21 -6.91
N ARG A 245 -5.11 19.40 -7.14
CA ARG A 245 -4.37 20.20 -6.15
C ARG A 245 -5.06 20.36 -4.81
N PRO A 246 -6.32 20.85 -4.73
CA PRO A 246 -6.99 21.02 -3.44
C PRO A 246 -7.20 19.68 -2.73
N LEU A 247 -7.44 18.61 -3.46
CA LEU A 247 -7.71 17.30 -2.90
C LEU A 247 -6.45 16.66 -2.29
N LEU A 248 -5.32 16.76 -2.99
CA LEU A 248 -4.05 16.25 -2.46
C LEU A 248 -3.55 17.08 -1.28
N ASN A 249 -3.69 18.41 -1.31
CA ASN A 249 -3.33 19.25 -0.17
C ASN A 249 -4.17 18.90 1.07
N ALA A 250 -5.48 18.71 0.93
CA ALA A 250 -6.34 18.28 2.03
C ALA A 250 -5.96 16.89 2.57
N TYR A 251 -5.52 15.97 1.71
CA TYR A 251 -4.98 14.68 2.14
C TYR A 251 -3.70 14.83 2.96
N LEU A 252 -2.76 15.67 2.51
CA LEU A 252 -1.50 15.94 3.22
C LEU A 252 -1.74 16.59 4.59
N GLU A 253 -2.62 17.58 4.66
CA GLU A 253 -3.03 18.20 5.93
C GLU A 253 -3.59 17.17 6.91
N ARG A 254 -4.42 16.25 6.42
CA ARG A 254 -5.04 15.19 7.23
C ARG A 254 -4.04 14.14 7.69
N LEU A 255 -3.05 13.81 6.85
CA LEU A 255 -1.92 12.96 7.24
C LEU A 255 -1.12 13.59 8.39
N VAL A 256 -0.78 14.88 8.27
CA VAL A 256 -0.04 15.61 9.30
C VAL A 256 -0.83 15.66 10.60
N ASP A 257 -2.15 15.93 10.54
CA ASP A 257 -3.02 15.94 11.71
C ASP A 257 -3.05 14.57 12.40
N ALA A 258 -3.27 13.49 11.66
CA ALA A 258 -3.26 12.11 12.19
C ALA A 258 -1.92 11.73 12.84
N ALA A 259 -0.82 12.19 12.27
CA ALA A 259 0.53 11.89 12.73
C ALA A 259 1.09 12.95 13.72
N SER A 260 0.29 13.94 14.13
CA SER A 260 0.72 15.07 14.98
C SER A 260 1.32 14.65 16.32
N GLY A 261 0.98 13.47 16.83
CA GLY A 261 1.59 12.93 18.04
C GLY A 261 3.12 12.84 17.99
N TRP A 262 3.71 12.65 16.80
CA TRP A 262 5.17 12.67 16.64
C TRP A 262 5.78 14.05 16.88
N LEU A 263 5.06 15.12 16.55
CA LEU A 263 5.50 16.50 16.82
C LEU A 263 5.32 16.88 18.30
N ASN A 264 4.47 16.16 19.03
CA ASN A 264 4.10 16.43 20.41
C ASN A 264 4.84 15.53 21.42
N GLY A 265 5.96 14.92 21.03
CA GLY A 265 6.86 14.21 21.93
C GLY A 265 6.77 12.70 21.91
N ALA A 266 5.93 12.10 21.06
CA ALA A 266 6.05 10.66 20.78
C ALA A 266 7.44 10.42 20.17
N SER A 267 8.25 9.57 20.79
CA SER A 267 9.61 9.27 20.32
C SER A 267 10.02 7.88 20.78
N THR A 268 10.58 7.12 19.89
CA THR A 268 11.26 5.86 20.22
C THR A 268 12.43 5.63 19.28
N LYS A 269 13.38 4.77 19.68
CA LYS A 269 14.53 4.43 18.82
C LYS A 269 14.12 3.82 17.47
N ASP A 270 12.97 3.14 17.40
CA ASP A 270 12.48 2.46 16.21
C ASP A 270 11.76 3.38 15.21
N TYR A 271 11.44 4.61 15.65
CA TYR A 271 10.82 5.66 14.84
C TYR A 271 11.67 6.95 14.84
N ASN A 272 12.98 6.76 14.92
CA ASN A 272 13.91 7.89 14.91
C ASN A 272 13.74 8.73 13.63
N GLY A 273 13.56 10.04 13.79
CA GLY A 273 13.38 10.99 12.69
C GLY A 273 11.94 11.12 12.18
N TYR A 274 10.96 10.45 12.78
CA TYR A 274 9.54 10.63 12.40
C TYR A 274 9.03 12.04 12.71
N ASP A 275 9.50 12.67 13.78
CA ASP A 275 9.26 14.08 14.07
C ASP A 275 9.70 15.00 12.92
N LYS A 276 10.91 14.79 12.41
CA LYS A 276 11.45 15.54 11.25
C LYS A 276 10.68 15.22 9.97
N MET A 277 10.33 13.96 9.77
CA MET A 277 9.56 13.54 8.61
C MET A 277 8.17 14.19 8.59
N ILE A 278 7.45 14.19 9.73
CA ILE A 278 6.13 14.84 9.81
C ILE A 278 6.26 16.36 9.69
N ALA A 279 7.32 16.97 10.26
CA ALA A 279 7.59 18.39 10.06
C ALA A 279 7.85 18.73 8.58
N ALA A 280 8.56 17.89 7.85
CA ALA A 280 8.77 18.07 6.40
C ALA A 280 7.47 17.88 5.60
N LEU A 281 6.62 16.92 5.98
CA LEU A 281 5.30 16.71 5.35
C LEU A 281 4.35 17.90 5.59
N LYS A 282 4.49 18.61 6.70
CA LYS A 282 3.71 19.82 6.98
C LYS A 282 4.00 20.95 6.01
N GLU A 283 5.22 21.03 5.51
CA GLU A 283 5.64 22.01 4.50
C GLU A 283 5.46 21.51 3.06
N ASP A 284 5.03 20.25 2.89
CA ASP A 284 4.82 19.64 1.58
C ASP A 284 3.48 20.06 0.98
N SER A 285 3.41 19.99 -0.34
CA SER A 285 2.23 20.41 -1.10
C SER A 285 2.11 19.60 -2.40
N PHE A 286 0.94 19.71 -3.04
CA PHE A 286 0.75 19.22 -4.38
C PHE A 286 1.87 19.65 -5.34
N ASP A 287 2.20 20.95 -5.35
CA ASP A 287 3.20 21.48 -6.28
C ASP A 287 4.59 20.92 -5.97
N GLY A 288 4.96 20.82 -4.70
CA GLY A 288 6.21 20.18 -4.29
C GLY A 288 6.27 18.69 -4.68
N GLN A 289 5.17 17.95 -4.58
CA GLN A 289 5.12 16.55 -5.00
C GLN A 289 5.16 16.40 -6.51
N LEU A 290 4.50 17.29 -7.25
CA LEU A 290 4.54 17.34 -8.71
C LEU A 290 5.97 17.62 -9.22
N GLU A 291 6.65 18.62 -8.65
CA GLU A 291 8.03 18.98 -8.98
C GLU A 291 9.01 17.82 -8.75
N ARG A 292 8.81 17.04 -7.68
CA ARG A 292 9.62 15.85 -7.38
C ARG A 292 9.25 14.61 -8.21
N GLY A 293 8.24 14.69 -9.08
CA GLY A 293 7.78 13.58 -9.89
C GLY A 293 7.10 12.43 -9.12
N ILE A 294 6.60 12.70 -7.90
CA ILE A 294 5.91 11.72 -7.04
C ILE A 294 4.38 11.89 -7.02
N CYS A 295 3.87 12.92 -7.68
CA CYS A 295 2.46 13.12 -7.99
C CYS A 295 2.31 13.19 -9.52
N TRP A 296 1.63 12.24 -10.11
CA TRP A 296 1.45 12.14 -11.55
C TRP A 296 0.13 12.79 -11.97
N THR A 297 0.16 14.10 -12.12
CA THR A 297 -1.04 14.89 -12.45
C THR A 297 -0.79 15.79 -13.64
N GLY A 298 -1.60 15.64 -14.68
CA GLY A 298 -1.43 16.38 -15.93
C GLY A 298 -2.17 15.76 -17.11
N SER A 299 -1.78 16.17 -18.30
CA SER A 299 -2.18 15.52 -19.54
C SER A 299 -1.53 14.12 -19.67
N PRO A 300 -2.07 13.21 -20.51
CA PRO A 300 -1.50 11.88 -20.70
C PRO A 300 -0.01 11.88 -21.07
N GLY A 301 0.43 12.85 -21.91
CA GLY A 301 1.83 12.99 -22.29
C GLY A 301 2.73 13.39 -21.11
N GLU A 302 2.34 14.41 -20.36
CA GLU A 302 3.07 14.84 -19.15
C GLU A 302 3.20 13.70 -18.12
N ILE A 303 2.14 12.94 -17.91
CA ILE A 303 2.15 11.80 -16.97
C ILE A 303 3.09 10.70 -17.50
N ALA A 304 3.06 10.37 -18.77
CA ALA A 304 3.96 9.37 -19.36
C ALA A 304 5.45 9.76 -19.19
N ASP A 305 5.77 11.04 -19.35
CA ASP A 305 7.11 11.57 -19.12
C ASP A 305 7.52 11.44 -17.65
N MET A 306 6.65 11.81 -16.69
CA MET A 306 6.90 11.67 -15.25
C MET A 306 7.16 10.22 -14.85
N ILE A 307 6.36 9.28 -15.37
CA ILE A 307 6.55 7.83 -15.12
C ILE A 307 7.90 7.37 -15.64
N THR A 308 8.24 7.75 -16.87
CA THR A 308 9.50 7.37 -17.52
C THR A 308 10.72 7.90 -16.77
N ASP A 309 10.63 9.16 -16.32
CA ASP A 309 11.72 9.78 -15.58
C ASP A 309 11.91 9.15 -14.19
N TYR A 310 10.82 8.89 -13.47
CA TYR A 310 10.89 8.26 -12.16
C TYR A 310 11.39 6.80 -12.25
N ASP A 311 10.90 6.03 -13.19
CA ASP A 311 11.34 4.66 -13.45
C ASP A 311 12.84 4.59 -13.75
N ARG A 312 13.33 5.52 -14.59
CA ARG A 312 14.76 5.65 -14.90
C ARG A 312 15.61 5.98 -13.67
N GLN A 313 15.17 6.94 -12.86
CA GLN A 313 15.87 7.34 -11.62
C GLN A 313 15.98 6.18 -10.63
N LEU A 314 14.95 5.33 -10.58
CA LEU A 314 14.88 4.19 -9.66
C LEU A 314 15.63 2.96 -10.16
N GLY A 315 15.95 2.91 -11.46
CA GLY A 315 16.46 1.69 -12.11
C GLY A 315 15.41 0.59 -12.23
N GLY A 316 14.15 0.99 -12.42
CA GLY A 316 12.98 0.14 -12.63
C GLY A 316 12.24 -0.25 -11.35
N PHE A 317 10.91 -0.33 -11.44
CA PHE A 317 10.01 -0.93 -10.43
C PHE A 317 8.85 -1.63 -11.14
N ASP A 318 8.10 -2.48 -10.41
CA ASP A 318 7.19 -3.42 -11.05
C ASP A 318 5.76 -2.90 -11.13
N ILE A 319 5.26 -2.25 -10.05
CA ILE A 319 3.85 -1.89 -9.90
C ILE A 319 3.71 -0.45 -9.42
N ALA A 320 2.96 0.36 -10.16
CA ALA A 320 2.45 1.64 -9.69
C ALA A 320 1.04 1.44 -9.12
N SER A 321 0.89 1.68 -7.82
CA SER A 321 -0.39 1.63 -7.10
C SER A 321 -0.95 3.04 -7.01
N LEU A 322 -2.01 3.33 -7.79
CA LEU A 322 -2.48 4.69 -8.06
C LEU A 322 -3.55 5.14 -7.07
N HIS A 323 -3.32 6.25 -6.40
CA HIS A 323 -4.25 6.91 -5.49
C HIS A 323 -5.02 7.99 -6.25
N LEU A 324 -6.18 7.64 -6.79
CA LEU A 324 -7.04 8.53 -7.59
C LEU A 324 -7.83 9.52 -6.74
N MET A 325 -8.33 9.07 -5.60
CA MET A 325 -9.23 9.83 -4.73
C MET A 325 -8.56 10.13 -3.38
N PRO A 326 -7.64 11.11 -3.30
CA PRO A 326 -6.93 11.41 -2.06
C PRO A 326 -7.82 12.09 -1.02
N HIS A 327 -8.94 12.63 -1.44
CA HIS A 327 -9.98 13.25 -0.61
C HIS A 327 -11.36 12.99 -1.24
N VAL A 328 -12.40 13.66 -0.74
CA VAL A 328 -13.75 13.57 -1.31
C VAL A 328 -13.77 14.09 -2.74
N MET A 329 -14.07 13.20 -3.66
CA MET A 329 -14.17 13.46 -5.10
C MET A 329 -15.45 12.82 -5.64
N ASP A 330 -16.01 13.39 -6.70
CA ASP A 330 -17.08 12.76 -7.48
C ASP A 330 -16.52 11.53 -8.20
N VAL A 331 -17.22 10.41 -8.11
CA VAL A 331 -16.76 9.15 -8.70
C VAL A 331 -16.70 9.19 -10.22
N GLY A 332 -17.58 9.96 -10.88
CA GLY A 332 -17.56 10.13 -12.34
C GLY A 332 -16.32 10.88 -12.80
N VAL A 333 -15.83 11.84 -12.00
CA VAL A 333 -14.55 12.54 -12.26
C VAL A 333 -13.39 11.59 -12.11
N ALA A 334 -13.37 10.76 -11.05
CA ALA A 334 -12.33 9.74 -10.85
C ALA A 334 -12.35 8.68 -11.96
N GLU A 335 -13.54 8.20 -12.37
CA GLU A 335 -13.69 7.24 -13.47
C GLU A 335 -13.17 7.81 -14.80
N LYS A 336 -13.50 9.06 -15.13
CA LYS A 336 -13.02 9.72 -16.35
C LYS A 336 -11.49 9.75 -16.39
N SER A 337 -10.85 10.14 -15.30
CA SER A 337 -9.39 10.13 -15.16
C SER A 337 -8.81 8.72 -15.27
N MET A 338 -9.42 7.75 -14.60
CA MET A 338 -9.02 6.33 -14.65
C MET A 338 -9.07 5.77 -16.10
N ARG A 339 -10.14 6.06 -16.84
CA ARG A 339 -10.29 5.63 -18.24
C ARG A 339 -9.27 6.29 -19.15
N LEU A 340 -9.07 7.60 -19.00
CA LEU A 340 -8.09 8.34 -19.80
C LEU A 340 -6.66 7.82 -19.57
N PHE A 341 -6.28 7.56 -18.31
CA PHE A 341 -4.98 6.97 -17.99
C PHE A 341 -4.81 5.57 -18.62
N ALA A 342 -5.84 4.73 -18.52
CA ALA A 342 -5.81 3.39 -19.10
C ALA A 342 -5.68 3.42 -20.65
N GLU A 343 -6.37 4.34 -21.29
CA GLU A 343 -6.39 4.47 -22.76
C GLU A 343 -5.13 5.10 -23.31
N LYS A 344 -4.62 6.18 -22.68
CA LYS A 344 -3.56 7.03 -23.28
C LYS A 344 -2.19 6.86 -22.61
N VAL A 345 -2.11 6.42 -21.35
CA VAL A 345 -0.84 6.32 -20.62
C VAL A 345 -0.35 4.89 -20.53
N MET A 346 -1.17 3.96 -20.04
CA MET A 346 -0.76 2.57 -19.84
C MET A 346 -0.14 1.87 -21.07
N PRO A 347 -0.60 2.10 -22.31
CA PRO A 347 -0.03 1.42 -23.48
C PRO A 347 1.46 1.68 -23.67
N ASN A 348 1.97 2.83 -23.21
CA ASN A 348 3.39 3.18 -23.32
C ASN A 348 4.30 2.30 -22.45
N PHE A 349 3.75 1.57 -21.46
CA PHE A 349 4.50 0.82 -20.46
C PHE A 349 4.22 -0.70 -20.46
N ARG A 350 3.27 -1.17 -21.29
CA ARG A 350 2.88 -2.60 -21.35
C ARG A 350 3.82 -3.48 -22.17
N GLY A 351 4.66 -2.92 -23.04
CA GLY A 351 5.52 -3.67 -23.95
C GLY A 351 6.81 -4.25 -23.35
N GLY A 352 7.15 -3.97 -22.10
CA GLY A 352 8.39 -4.44 -21.47
C GLY A 352 8.35 -5.88 -20.92
N LEU A 353 7.16 -6.46 -20.74
CA LEU A 353 7.00 -7.80 -20.13
C LEU A 353 7.14 -8.95 -21.14
N GLU A 354 6.94 -8.72 -22.43
CA GLU A 354 7.12 -9.75 -23.47
C GLU A 354 8.59 -9.99 -23.87
N ALA A 355 9.48 -9.03 -23.62
CA ALA A 355 10.90 -9.16 -23.96
C ALA A 355 11.73 -9.92 -22.92
N ALA A 356 11.20 -10.22 -21.73
CA ALA A 356 11.89 -10.94 -20.67
C ALA A 356 11.49 -12.43 -20.54
N ALA A 357 10.64 -12.91 -21.44
CA ALA A 357 10.13 -14.29 -21.45
C ALA A 357 10.62 -15.14 -22.64
N VAL A 358 11.73 -14.74 -23.29
CA VAL A 358 12.40 -15.53 -24.34
C VAL A 358 13.79 -15.95 -23.90
#